data_1f52f0501f13d67cf5ab57ce6521839b
#
_entry.id   1f52f0501f13d67cf5ab57ce6521839b
#
_cell.length_a   1.000
_cell.length_b   1.000
_cell.length_c   1.000
_cell.angle_alpha   90.00
_cell.angle_beta   90.00
_cell.angle_gamma   90.00
#
_symmetry.space_group_name_H-M   'P 1'
#
loop_
_entity.id
_entity.type
_entity.pdbx_description
1 polymer ?
#
loop_
_entity_poly.entity_id
_entity_poly.type
_entity_poly.pdbx_seq_one_letter_code
_entity_poly.pdbx_strand_id
1 'polypeptide(L)'
;MPHSQSTRPTRFVRSTLASLAAAALLAGCASSLGTPATSTTAAAPAAKPVQVKVFVAAMFEIGKNTGDRAGEFQHWYERYWKDATPINIPGALHPVYCNKDGVCGAVLGMGKVNSAASMQAILLNPALDFGKAYYMITGVAGTPPSRGTIGDVSWGTWLVDYDLGHRWAPEENTPGAPTFMPRKGYEEYRRFQLNPALVGWAMQLSANAPMKDSESARAYRLRYPEAEARRAPAVGKGTHMTGDTFFHGPGMSKQAQYIAKLYGADDYVITEMEAAAITLVIKRSHGTDRIMSLRGAVNFDQGNPRETTLQHLDPAPGETAGGFAETVENVERVGERVVDHIVAQWPQWQAGVPAR
;
A
#
# COMPACT_ATOMS: atom_id res chain seq x y z
N MET A 1 63.51 8.39 -0.22
CA MET A 1 63.95 8.83 1.11
C MET A 1 62.75 8.79 2.03
N PRO A 2 62.80 8.07 3.13
CA PRO A 2 61.68 7.83 4.02
C PRO A 2 61.74 8.72 5.27
N HIS A 3 60.61 9.10 5.82
CA HIS A 3 60.43 9.48 7.23
C HIS A 3 59.19 8.79 7.75
N SER A 4 59.30 7.72 8.52
CA SER A 4 59.62 7.56 9.94
C SER A 4 58.56 8.18 10.88
N GLN A 5 57.71 7.28 11.38
CA GLN A 5 57.27 6.97 12.75
C GLN A 5 56.83 8.09 13.69
N SER A 6 55.62 7.88 14.28
CA SER A 6 55.55 7.84 15.74
C SER A 6 54.22 7.23 16.22
N THR A 7 54.28 6.06 16.78
CA THR A 7 53.29 5.38 17.61
C THR A 7 53.37 5.91 19.05
N ARG A 8 52.20 6.23 19.65
CA ARG A 8 52.07 6.25 21.13
C ARG A 8 50.79 5.54 21.55
N PRO A 9 50.88 4.62 22.49
CA PRO A 9 49.71 3.93 23.05
C PRO A 9 49.14 4.71 24.22
N THR A 10 47.80 4.88 24.27
CA THR A 10 47.09 5.41 25.44
C THR A 10 46.63 4.28 26.34
N ARG A 11 47.03 4.41 27.59
CA ARG A 11 46.82 3.48 28.71
C ARG A 11 45.32 3.34 29.07
N PHE A 12 44.91 2.08 29.28
CA PHE A 12 43.74 1.71 30.05
C PHE A 12 43.94 2.06 31.52
N VAL A 13 42.99 2.83 32.08
CA VAL A 13 42.83 2.97 33.54
C VAL A 13 41.64 2.11 33.98
N ARG A 14 41.97 1.07 34.72
CA ARG A 14 40.99 0.28 35.50
C ARG A 14 40.67 1.05 36.80
N SER A 15 39.39 1.35 37.03
CA SER A 15 38.92 1.80 38.33
C SER A 15 38.15 0.66 38.99
N THR A 16 38.69 0.21 40.11
CA THR A 16 38.13 -0.82 40.96
C THR A 16 37.03 -0.30 41.88
N LEU A 17 36.08 -1.17 42.15
CA LEU A 17 34.95 -1.04 43.05
C LEU A 17 35.37 -0.70 44.51
N ALA A 18 34.48 0.04 45.17
CA ALA A 18 34.34 -0.02 46.62
C ALA A 18 32.85 -0.13 46.98
N SER A 19 32.48 -1.28 47.52
CA SER A 19 31.18 -1.55 48.14
C SER A 19 31.17 -1.00 49.55
N LEU A 20 30.15 -0.23 49.93
CA LEU A 20 29.83 0.08 51.35
C LEU A 20 28.38 -0.29 51.65
N ALA A 21 28.25 -1.28 52.50
CA ALA A 21 26.98 -1.67 53.14
C ALA A 21 26.70 -0.73 54.33
N ALA A 22 25.51 -0.16 54.36
CA ALA A 22 24.98 0.51 55.57
C ALA A 22 23.67 -0.19 55.99
N ALA A 23 23.74 -0.91 57.10
CA ALA A 23 22.59 -1.42 57.81
C ALA A 23 22.06 -0.31 58.73
N ALA A 24 20.78 0.04 58.62
CA ALA A 24 20.08 0.90 59.57
C ALA A 24 18.88 0.19 60.19
N LEU A 25 18.88 0.18 61.49
CA LEU A 25 17.91 -0.40 62.40
C LEU A 25 16.53 0.26 62.26
N LEU A 26 15.49 -0.57 62.21
CA LEU A 26 14.08 -0.19 62.29
C LEU A 26 13.59 -0.37 63.75
N ALA A 27 13.22 0.73 64.37
CA ALA A 27 12.40 0.72 65.58
C ALA A 27 10.94 1.01 65.20
N GLY A 28 10.03 0.19 65.71
CA GLY A 28 8.64 0.18 65.33
C GLY A 28 7.78 1.31 65.87
N CYS A 29 6.71 1.61 65.15
CA CYS A 29 5.45 2.13 65.69
C CYS A 29 4.31 1.31 65.06
N ALA A 30 3.65 0.54 65.93
CA ALA A 30 2.41 -0.15 65.57
C ALA A 30 1.27 0.88 65.54
N SER A 31 0.82 1.27 64.37
CA SER A 31 -0.45 1.98 64.18
C SER A 31 -1.41 1.07 63.41
N SER A 32 -2.61 0.93 63.97
CA SER A 32 -3.70 0.12 63.47
C SER A 32 -3.99 0.34 61.98
N LEU A 33 -3.64 -0.63 61.17
CA LEU A 33 -3.99 -0.67 59.74
C LEU A 33 -5.45 -1.07 59.57
N GLY A 34 -6.30 -0.09 59.28
CA GLY A 34 -7.55 -0.36 58.62
C GLY A 34 -7.26 -0.97 57.25
N THR A 35 -7.80 -2.13 56.97
CA THR A 35 -7.73 -2.82 55.68
C THR A 35 -8.22 -1.89 54.58
N PRO A 36 -7.41 -1.52 53.59
CA PRO A 36 -7.94 -0.80 52.42
C PRO A 36 -8.89 -1.77 51.71
N ALA A 37 -10.16 -1.38 51.60
CA ALA A 37 -11.10 -2.05 50.72
C ALA A 37 -10.56 -1.92 49.29
N THR A 38 -10.01 -3.00 48.78
CA THR A 38 -9.66 -3.10 47.35
C THR A 38 -10.97 -3.09 46.59
N SER A 39 -11.39 -1.90 46.16
CA SER A 39 -12.45 -1.80 45.15
C SER A 39 -11.90 -2.40 43.87
N THR A 40 -12.09 -3.69 43.68
CA THR A 40 -12.00 -4.32 42.36
C THR A 40 -13.12 -3.72 41.51
N THR A 41 -12.81 -2.61 40.82
CA THR A 41 -13.63 -2.16 39.73
C THR A 41 -13.55 -3.29 38.68
N ALA A 42 -14.61 -4.09 38.60
CA ALA A 42 -14.74 -5.09 37.55
C ALA A 42 -14.58 -4.37 36.24
N ALA A 43 -13.53 -4.69 35.50
CA ALA A 43 -13.34 -4.16 34.16
C ALA A 43 -14.61 -4.49 33.35
N ALA A 44 -15.22 -3.49 32.76
CA ALA A 44 -16.35 -3.70 31.86
C ALA A 44 -15.96 -4.78 30.84
N PRO A 45 -16.87 -5.71 30.51
CA PRO A 45 -16.56 -6.76 29.55
C PRO A 45 -16.08 -6.11 28.26
N ALA A 46 -14.89 -6.52 27.79
CA ALA A 46 -14.32 -6.00 26.56
C ALA A 46 -15.34 -6.17 25.41
N ALA A 47 -15.60 -5.09 24.69
CA ALA A 47 -16.50 -5.14 23.54
C ALA A 47 -16.02 -6.23 22.55
N LYS A 48 -16.96 -6.96 21.95
CA LYS A 48 -16.60 -7.98 20.96
C LYS A 48 -15.86 -7.31 19.79
N PRO A 49 -14.77 -7.90 19.30
CA PRO A 49 -14.06 -7.38 18.12
C PRO A 49 -15.00 -7.24 16.93
N VAL A 50 -14.82 -6.19 16.12
CA VAL A 50 -15.53 -6.02 14.86
C VAL A 50 -15.01 -7.07 13.88
N GLN A 51 -15.89 -7.95 13.41
CA GLN A 51 -15.54 -8.89 12.35
C GLN A 51 -15.34 -8.14 11.04
N VAL A 52 -14.11 -8.10 10.56
CA VAL A 52 -13.78 -7.51 9.26
C VAL A 52 -14.04 -8.53 8.16
N LYS A 53 -14.95 -8.21 7.24
CA LYS A 53 -15.18 -9.02 6.05
C LYS A 53 -14.33 -8.55 4.88
N VAL A 54 -14.30 -7.24 4.65
CA VAL A 54 -13.43 -6.61 3.64
C VAL A 54 -12.76 -5.39 4.29
N PHE A 55 -11.45 -5.29 4.15
CA PHE A 55 -10.67 -4.12 4.54
C PHE A 55 -10.19 -3.38 3.32
N VAL A 56 -10.59 -2.12 3.16
CA VAL A 56 -10.17 -1.25 2.06
C VAL A 56 -9.04 -0.34 2.56
N ALA A 57 -7.88 -0.48 1.94
CA ALA A 57 -6.66 0.26 2.26
C ALA A 57 -6.38 1.29 1.16
N ALA A 58 -6.60 2.57 1.45
CA ALA A 58 -6.18 3.70 0.62
C ALA A 58 -4.89 4.33 1.19
N MET A 59 -4.18 5.12 0.40
CA MET A 59 -2.86 5.62 0.79
C MET A 59 -2.88 7.07 1.24
N PHE A 60 -3.76 7.89 0.66
CA PHE A 60 -3.92 9.29 1.05
C PHE A 60 -5.34 9.80 0.83
N GLU A 61 -5.67 10.92 1.48
CA GLU A 61 -6.84 11.73 1.20
C GLU A 61 -6.43 13.20 1.05
N ILE A 62 -7.19 13.96 0.26
CA ILE A 62 -6.97 15.39 0.04
C ILE A 62 -7.95 16.16 0.92
N GLY A 63 -7.42 16.75 2.02
CA GLY A 63 -8.27 17.52 2.95
C GLY A 63 -9.11 16.64 3.87
N LYS A 64 -10.44 16.67 3.70
CA LYS A 64 -11.39 15.92 4.52
C LYS A 64 -11.81 14.62 3.84
N ASN A 65 -12.40 13.71 4.61
CA ASN A 65 -12.95 12.47 4.05
C ASN A 65 -14.24 12.69 3.23
N THR A 66 -14.79 13.91 3.18
CA THR A 66 -16.00 14.24 2.44
C THR A 66 -16.13 15.73 2.19
N GLY A 67 -16.79 16.10 1.09
CA GLY A 67 -17.27 17.46 0.81
C GLY A 67 -16.22 18.40 0.22
N ASP A 68 -15.07 17.92 -0.19
CA ASP A 68 -14.04 18.69 -0.89
C ASP A 68 -13.48 17.90 -2.09
N ARG A 69 -12.26 18.20 -2.53
CA ARG A 69 -11.62 17.45 -3.62
C ARG A 69 -11.23 16.06 -3.13
N ALA A 70 -11.79 15.01 -3.76
CA ALA A 70 -11.49 13.65 -3.39
C ALA A 70 -10.04 13.27 -3.68
N GLY A 71 -9.41 12.61 -2.70
CA GLY A 71 -8.22 11.77 -2.86
C GLY A 71 -8.63 10.32 -3.12
N GLU A 72 -7.88 9.37 -2.54
CA GLU A 72 -8.13 7.94 -2.75
C GLU A 72 -9.22 7.36 -1.83
N PHE A 73 -9.56 8.05 -0.74
CA PHE A 73 -10.41 7.51 0.33
C PHE A 73 -11.83 8.06 0.32
N GLN A 74 -12.05 9.31 -0.10
CA GLN A 74 -13.33 10.01 0.03
C GLN A 74 -14.52 9.22 -0.54
N HIS A 75 -14.44 8.69 -1.78
CA HIS A 75 -15.55 7.97 -2.39
C HIS A 75 -15.92 6.69 -1.61
N TRP A 76 -14.91 5.97 -1.11
CA TRP A 76 -15.10 4.83 -0.22
C TRP A 76 -15.74 5.24 1.10
N TYR A 77 -15.25 6.35 1.70
CA TYR A 77 -15.79 6.89 2.94
C TYR A 77 -17.25 7.28 2.81
N GLU A 78 -17.60 8.03 1.77
CA GLU A 78 -18.96 8.48 1.50
C GLU A 78 -19.93 7.31 1.27
N ARG A 79 -19.45 6.23 0.65
CA ARG A 79 -20.24 5.03 0.41
C ARG A 79 -20.46 4.19 1.65
N TYR A 80 -19.41 3.93 2.41
CA TYR A 80 -19.46 2.90 3.46
C TYR A 80 -19.42 3.45 4.87
N TRP A 81 -18.86 4.62 5.14
CA TRP A 81 -18.45 5.02 6.48
C TRP A 81 -18.85 6.44 6.91
N LYS A 82 -19.63 7.19 6.15
CA LYS A 82 -19.99 8.59 6.50
C LYS A 82 -20.60 8.74 7.89
N ASP A 83 -21.30 7.71 8.39
CA ASP A 83 -21.92 7.70 9.70
C ASP A 83 -21.15 6.80 10.72
N ALA A 84 -19.97 6.30 10.35
CA ALA A 84 -19.19 5.42 11.20
C ALA A 84 -18.37 6.20 12.22
N THR A 85 -18.30 5.65 13.45
CA THR A 85 -17.42 6.19 14.49
C THR A 85 -15.96 5.78 14.19
N PRO A 86 -15.01 6.71 14.21
CA PRO A 86 -13.61 6.41 14.01
C PRO A 86 -13.04 5.53 15.12
N ILE A 87 -12.31 4.49 14.75
CA ILE A 87 -11.55 3.63 15.66
C ILE A 87 -10.09 4.07 15.60
N ASN A 88 -9.65 4.79 16.64
CA ASN A 88 -8.26 5.23 16.75
C ASN A 88 -7.37 4.06 17.16
N ILE A 89 -6.35 3.76 16.37
CA ILE A 89 -5.42 2.67 16.59
C ILE A 89 -4.01 3.23 16.81
N PRO A 90 -3.40 3.02 17.98
CA PRO A 90 -2.02 3.46 18.22
C PRO A 90 -1.05 2.87 17.17
N GLY A 91 -0.27 3.72 16.56
CA GLY A 91 0.68 3.34 15.50
C GLY A 91 0.11 3.29 14.07
N ALA A 92 -1.20 3.40 13.90
CA ALA A 92 -1.79 3.67 12.59
C ALA A 92 -1.80 5.17 12.30
N LEU A 93 -1.59 5.55 11.04
CA LEU A 93 -1.51 6.97 10.64
C LEU A 93 -2.87 7.67 10.77
N HIS A 94 -3.95 6.99 10.39
CA HIS A 94 -5.33 7.49 10.45
C HIS A 94 -6.26 6.48 11.12
N PRO A 95 -7.43 6.92 11.59
CA PRO A 95 -8.44 6.03 12.16
C PRO A 95 -8.93 4.99 11.16
N VAL A 96 -9.36 3.84 11.67
CA VAL A 96 -10.13 2.84 10.92
C VAL A 96 -11.62 3.17 11.06
N TYR A 97 -12.35 3.04 9.97
CA TYR A 97 -13.81 3.15 9.93
C TYR A 97 -14.40 1.79 9.56
N CYS A 98 -15.45 1.37 10.25
CA CYS A 98 -16.15 0.12 9.96
C CYS A 98 -17.65 0.36 9.92
N ASN A 99 -18.34 -0.20 8.93
CA ASN A 99 -19.81 -0.23 8.93
C ASN A 99 -20.35 -1.52 9.60
N LYS A 100 -21.65 -1.58 9.79
CA LYS A 100 -22.35 -2.73 10.40
C LYS A 100 -22.21 -4.04 9.61
N ASP A 101 -21.91 -3.95 8.32
CA ASP A 101 -21.84 -5.11 7.43
C ASP A 101 -20.43 -5.73 7.39
N GLY A 102 -19.46 -5.15 8.14
CA GLY A 102 -18.09 -5.62 8.26
C GLY A 102 -17.17 -5.12 7.13
N VAL A 103 -17.57 -4.08 6.40
CA VAL A 103 -16.65 -3.34 5.52
C VAL A 103 -15.91 -2.33 6.38
N CYS A 104 -14.60 -2.48 6.47
CA CYS A 104 -13.72 -1.56 7.18
C CYS A 104 -12.72 -0.92 6.22
N GLY A 105 -12.18 0.24 6.58
CA GLY A 105 -11.13 0.87 5.79
C GLY A 105 -10.41 1.97 6.52
N ALA A 106 -9.24 2.33 5.98
CA ALA A 106 -8.39 3.40 6.50
C ALA A 106 -7.47 3.96 5.42
N VAL A 107 -6.96 5.16 5.67
CA VAL A 107 -5.80 5.72 4.98
C VAL A 107 -4.53 5.24 5.69
N LEU A 108 -3.65 4.53 4.98
CA LEU A 108 -2.46 3.91 5.56
C LEU A 108 -1.19 4.79 5.48
N GLY A 109 -1.18 5.78 4.59
CA GLY A 109 -0.02 6.63 4.29
C GLY A 109 0.75 6.17 3.05
N MET A 110 1.27 7.14 2.30
CA MET A 110 2.04 6.90 1.09
C MET A 110 3.41 6.28 1.41
N GLY A 111 3.87 5.42 0.51
CA GLY A 111 5.15 4.73 0.56
C GLY A 111 5.13 3.47 1.41
N LYS A 112 6.11 2.61 1.17
CA LYS A 112 6.19 1.27 1.77
C LYS A 112 6.28 1.31 3.29
N VAL A 113 7.04 2.24 3.87
CA VAL A 113 7.26 2.30 5.32
C VAL A 113 5.98 2.74 6.04
N ASN A 114 5.34 3.83 5.61
CA ASN A 114 4.12 4.34 6.24
C ASN A 114 2.98 3.32 6.16
N SER A 115 2.74 2.81 4.96
CA SER A 115 1.64 1.87 4.73
C SER A 115 1.82 0.54 5.46
N ALA A 116 3.04 0.00 5.49
CA ALA A 116 3.36 -1.21 6.22
C ALA A 116 3.23 -1.04 7.74
N ALA A 117 3.72 0.09 8.30
CA ALA A 117 3.62 0.38 9.72
C ALA A 117 2.16 0.53 10.17
N SER A 118 1.36 1.31 9.42
CA SER A 118 -0.07 1.48 9.68
C SER A 118 -0.83 0.16 9.58
N MET A 119 -0.61 -0.63 8.53
CA MET A 119 -1.27 -1.92 8.36
C MET A 119 -0.90 -2.90 9.48
N GLN A 120 0.38 -2.94 9.90
CA GLN A 120 0.82 -3.79 11.02
C GLN A 120 0.13 -3.41 12.32
N ALA A 121 0.03 -2.11 12.63
CA ALA A 121 -0.67 -1.62 13.82
C ALA A 121 -2.16 -2.00 13.80
N ILE A 122 -2.81 -1.87 12.64
CA ILE A 122 -4.22 -2.22 12.44
C ILE A 122 -4.45 -3.73 12.62
N LEU A 123 -3.63 -4.57 12.02
CA LEU A 123 -3.76 -6.04 12.11
C LEU A 123 -3.56 -6.57 13.54
N LEU A 124 -2.74 -5.90 14.36
CA LEU A 124 -2.47 -6.29 15.74
C LEU A 124 -3.50 -5.75 16.74
N ASN A 125 -4.43 -4.90 16.31
CA ASN A 125 -5.38 -4.29 17.21
C ASN A 125 -6.52 -5.25 17.60
N PRO A 126 -6.74 -5.54 18.89
CA PRO A 126 -7.74 -6.51 19.35
C PRO A 126 -9.19 -6.08 19.13
N ALA A 127 -9.45 -4.82 18.77
CA ALA A 127 -10.81 -4.36 18.44
C ALA A 127 -11.29 -4.85 17.09
N LEU A 128 -10.41 -5.42 16.24
CA LEU A 128 -10.70 -5.86 14.89
C LEU A 128 -10.35 -7.35 14.73
N ASP A 129 -11.28 -8.13 14.18
CA ASP A 129 -11.07 -9.54 13.85
C ASP A 129 -10.89 -9.70 12.33
N PHE A 130 -9.65 -10.00 11.92
CA PHE A 130 -9.26 -10.21 10.53
C PHE A 130 -9.22 -11.71 10.12
N GLY A 131 -9.62 -12.63 10.97
CA GLY A 131 -9.43 -14.07 10.76
C GLY A 131 -9.98 -14.62 9.44
N LYS A 132 -10.97 -13.95 8.84
CA LYS A 132 -11.57 -14.32 7.54
C LYS A 132 -11.58 -13.18 6.52
N ALA A 133 -10.94 -12.06 6.83
CA ALA A 133 -11.02 -10.83 6.04
C ALA A 133 -10.44 -10.97 4.63
N TYR A 134 -11.05 -10.28 3.69
CA TYR A 134 -10.48 -9.93 2.39
C TYR A 134 -9.85 -8.54 2.46
N TYR A 135 -8.80 -8.32 1.69
CA TYR A 135 -8.05 -7.07 1.69
C TYR A 135 -8.08 -6.45 0.30
N MET A 136 -8.55 -5.23 0.19
CA MET A 136 -8.57 -4.42 -1.02
C MET A 136 -7.52 -3.31 -0.87
N ILE A 137 -6.35 -3.49 -1.45
CA ILE A 137 -5.31 -2.44 -1.51
C ILE A 137 -5.63 -1.59 -2.74
N THR A 138 -6.02 -0.33 -2.51
CA THR A 138 -6.57 0.51 -3.57
C THR A 138 -5.90 1.88 -3.61
N GLY A 139 -5.97 2.56 -4.74
CA GLY A 139 -5.46 3.91 -4.91
C GLY A 139 -5.17 4.26 -6.36
N VAL A 140 -4.50 5.40 -6.54
CA VAL A 140 -4.04 5.85 -7.84
C VAL A 140 -2.65 5.30 -8.18
N ALA A 141 -2.26 5.44 -9.46
CA ALA A 141 -1.02 4.86 -9.98
C ALA A 141 -0.63 5.50 -11.30
N GLY A 142 0.58 5.18 -11.78
CA GLY A 142 1.01 5.41 -13.15
C GLY A 142 0.86 4.17 -14.02
N THR A 143 0.83 4.36 -15.34
CA THR A 143 0.77 3.28 -16.34
C THR A 143 1.72 3.55 -17.51
N PRO A 144 2.38 2.55 -18.13
CA PRO A 144 3.11 2.76 -19.35
C PRO A 144 2.13 3.03 -20.52
N PRO A 145 2.38 4.03 -21.38
CA PRO A 145 1.47 4.39 -22.47
C PRO A 145 1.27 3.27 -23.51
N SER A 146 2.16 2.29 -23.53
CA SER A 146 2.06 1.11 -24.39
C SER A 146 1.15 0.01 -23.84
N ARG A 147 0.65 0.14 -22.60
CA ARG A 147 -0.11 -0.90 -21.89
C ARG A 147 -1.42 -0.41 -21.29
N GLY A 148 -1.56 0.89 -21.11
CA GLY A 148 -2.74 1.46 -20.45
C GLY A 148 -2.99 2.91 -20.87
N THR A 149 -4.07 3.46 -20.34
CA THR A 149 -4.47 4.85 -20.53
C THR A 149 -4.88 5.50 -19.22
N ILE A 150 -4.86 6.83 -19.19
CA ILE A 150 -5.36 7.59 -18.03
C ILE A 150 -6.85 7.32 -17.85
N GLY A 151 -7.25 7.03 -16.63
CA GLY A 151 -8.60 6.60 -16.29
C GLY A 151 -8.81 5.10 -16.22
N ASP A 152 -7.86 4.28 -16.71
CA ASP A 152 -7.91 2.82 -16.53
C ASP A 152 -7.92 2.44 -15.07
N VAL A 153 -8.61 1.34 -14.78
CA VAL A 153 -8.56 0.67 -13.46
C VAL A 153 -8.07 -0.76 -13.64
N SER A 154 -7.01 -1.11 -12.94
CA SER A 154 -6.33 -2.41 -13.09
C SER A 154 -6.40 -3.24 -11.82
N TRP A 155 -6.72 -4.52 -11.97
CA TRP A 155 -6.54 -5.56 -10.95
C TRP A 155 -5.13 -6.13 -11.02
N GLY A 156 -4.44 -6.18 -9.87
CA GLY A 156 -3.13 -6.82 -9.79
C GLY A 156 -3.24 -8.34 -9.96
N THR A 157 -2.43 -8.91 -10.84
CA THR A 157 -2.21 -10.37 -10.93
C THR A 157 -0.96 -10.76 -10.16
N TRP A 158 0.03 -9.90 -10.20
CA TRP A 158 1.27 -9.95 -9.44
C TRP A 158 1.55 -8.62 -8.80
N LEU A 159 2.15 -8.65 -7.61
CA LEU A 159 2.76 -7.49 -6.98
C LEU A 159 4.27 -7.72 -6.93
N VAL A 160 5.04 -6.79 -7.48
CA VAL A 160 6.49 -6.91 -7.58
C VAL A 160 7.15 -5.69 -6.99
N ASP A 161 8.04 -5.90 -6.02
CA ASP A 161 8.86 -4.82 -5.45
C ASP A 161 9.95 -4.41 -6.44
N TYR A 162 9.91 -3.14 -6.85
CA TYR A 162 10.86 -2.54 -7.79
C TYR A 162 12.22 -2.23 -7.15
N ASP A 163 12.25 -1.96 -5.84
CA ASP A 163 13.43 -1.40 -5.17
C ASP A 163 14.36 -2.49 -4.60
N LEU A 164 13.80 -3.62 -4.17
CA LEU A 164 14.53 -4.66 -3.45
C LEU A 164 15.44 -5.47 -4.38
N GLY A 165 16.67 -5.04 -4.52
CA GLY A 165 17.69 -5.66 -5.36
C GLY A 165 18.96 -4.82 -5.41
N HIS A 166 19.87 -5.20 -6.27
CA HIS A 166 21.05 -4.40 -6.60
C HIS A 166 20.70 -3.51 -7.79
N ARG A 167 21.01 -2.23 -7.69
CA ARG A 167 20.82 -1.25 -8.76
C ARG A 167 22.06 -0.39 -8.88
N TRP A 168 22.46 -0.08 -10.10
CA TRP A 168 23.60 0.76 -10.40
C TRP A 168 23.28 1.75 -11.53
N ALA A 169 24.12 2.75 -11.70
CA ALA A 169 23.94 3.77 -12.71
C ALA A 169 24.15 3.22 -14.13
N PRO A 170 23.34 3.63 -15.12
CA PRO A 170 23.47 3.14 -16.50
C PRO A 170 24.85 3.34 -17.12
N GLU A 171 25.54 4.43 -16.78
CA GLU A 171 26.90 4.78 -17.24
C GLU A 171 27.99 3.84 -16.74
N GLU A 172 27.70 3.05 -15.69
CA GLU A 172 28.62 2.04 -15.14
C GLU A 172 28.49 0.68 -15.85
N ASN A 173 27.70 0.62 -16.93
CA ASN A 173 27.37 -0.64 -17.59
C ASN A 173 27.55 -0.56 -19.12
N THR A 174 27.53 -1.71 -19.76
CA THR A 174 27.41 -1.78 -21.23
C THR A 174 26.10 -1.10 -21.68
N PRO A 175 26.13 -0.23 -22.69
CA PRO A 175 24.93 0.44 -23.18
C PRO A 175 23.79 -0.54 -23.50
N GLY A 176 22.61 -0.29 -22.91
CA GLY A 176 21.43 -1.12 -23.09
C GLY A 176 21.33 -2.37 -22.23
N ALA A 177 22.38 -2.70 -21.44
CA ALA A 177 22.32 -3.79 -20.49
C ALA A 177 21.46 -3.42 -19.26
N PRO A 178 20.80 -4.41 -18.60
CA PRO A 178 20.04 -4.15 -17.40
C PRO A 178 20.90 -3.57 -16.29
N THR A 179 20.34 -2.61 -15.53
CA THR A 179 21.00 -1.98 -14.38
C THR A 179 20.37 -2.44 -13.05
N PHE A 180 19.78 -3.61 -13.06
CA PHE A 180 19.14 -4.23 -11.90
C PHE A 180 19.47 -5.71 -11.85
N MET A 181 19.78 -6.20 -10.65
CA MET A 181 19.97 -7.61 -10.36
C MET A 181 19.24 -7.98 -9.06
N PRO A 182 18.39 -8.99 -9.07
CA PRO A 182 17.72 -9.47 -7.86
C PRO A 182 18.73 -10.05 -6.88
N ARG A 183 18.54 -9.81 -5.61
CA ARG A 183 19.29 -10.50 -4.56
C ARG A 183 18.70 -11.89 -4.36
N LYS A 184 19.48 -12.94 -4.49
CA LYS A 184 19.06 -14.33 -4.29
C LYS A 184 18.56 -14.56 -2.85
N GLY A 185 17.54 -15.40 -2.68
CA GLY A 185 16.97 -15.76 -1.39
C GLY A 185 15.98 -14.73 -0.80
N TYR A 186 15.56 -13.76 -1.60
CA TYR A 186 14.60 -12.72 -1.17
C TYR A 186 13.32 -12.72 -2.02
N GLU A 187 13.09 -13.76 -2.79
CA GLU A 187 11.96 -13.87 -3.72
C GLU A 187 10.61 -13.74 -3.02
N GLU A 188 10.47 -14.33 -1.84
CA GLU A 188 9.23 -14.32 -1.04
C GLU A 188 8.88 -12.94 -0.45
N TYR A 189 9.82 -11.96 -0.45
CA TYR A 189 9.61 -10.62 0.06
C TYR A 189 9.35 -9.58 -1.02
N ARG A 190 9.51 -9.92 -2.28
CA ARG A 190 9.49 -8.98 -3.39
C ARG A 190 8.59 -9.33 -4.57
N ARG A 191 8.03 -10.55 -4.60
CA ARG A 191 7.06 -10.93 -5.61
C ARG A 191 5.94 -11.75 -5.00
N PHE A 192 4.73 -11.39 -5.32
CA PHE A 192 3.53 -12.04 -4.81
C PHE A 192 2.57 -12.28 -5.96
N GLN A 193 2.33 -13.53 -6.29
CA GLN A 193 1.22 -13.89 -7.16
C GLN A 193 -0.06 -13.80 -6.34
N LEU A 194 -1.00 -12.98 -6.77
CA LEU A 194 -2.32 -12.90 -6.15
C LEU A 194 -3.16 -14.11 -6.60
N ASN A 195 -4.14 -14.48 -5.77
CA ASN A 195 -4.98 -15.64 -6.05
C ASN A 195 -5.70 -15.51 -7.40
N PRO A 196 -5.40 -16.37 -8.41
CA PRO A 196 -5.97 -16.21 -9.75
C PRO A 196 -7.50 -16.36 -9.79
N ALA A 197 -8.08 -17.15 -8.88
CA ALA A 197 -9.54 -17.29 -8.78
C ALA A 197 -10.16 -15.98 -8.28
N LEU A 198 -9.56 -15.34 -7.27
CA LEU A 198 -10.03 -14.05 -6.75
C LEU A 198 -9.91 -12.94 -7.80
N VAL A 199 -8.77 -12.86 -8.50
CA VAL A 199 -8.59 -11.92 -9.62
C VAL A 199 -9.61 -12.20 -10.73
N GLY A 200 -9.89 -13.47 -11.02
CA GLY A 200 -10.90 -13.86 -11.99
C GLY A 200 -12.32 -13.43 -11.58
N TRP A 201 -12.68 -13.55 -10.30
CA TRP A 201 -13.94 -13.01 -9.77
C TRP A 201 -14.00 -11.50 -9.85
N ALA A 202 -12.93 -10.81 -9.45
CA ALA A 202 -12.85 -9.36 -9.50
C ALA A 202 -13.06 -8.83 -10.93
N MET A 203 -12.37 -9.41 -11.91
CA MET A 203 -12.55 -9.08 -13.32
C MET A 203 -13.99 -9.31 -13.81
N GLN A 204 -14.57 -10.48 -13.48
CA GLN A 204 -15.94 -10.81 -13.91
C GLN A 204 -17.00 -9.84 -13.35
N LEU A 205 -16.88 -9.51 -12.08
CA LEU A 205 -17.84 -8.64 -11.39
C LEU A 205 -17.73 -7.18 -11.84
N SER A 206 -16.53 -6.75 -12.26
CA SER A 206 -16.26 -5.35 -12.57
C SER A 206 -16.08 -5.02 -14.06
N ALA A 207 -16.02 -6.02 -14.96
CA ALA A 207 -15.74 -5.83 -16.38
C ALA A 207 -16.65 -4.79 -17.07
N ASN A 208 -17.91 -4.70 -16.65
CA ASN A 208 -18.89 -3.77 -17.20
C ASN A 208 -19.16 -2.57 -16.26
N ALA A 209 -18.21 -2.22 -15.39
CA ALA A 209 -18.34 -1.01 -14.59
C ALA A 209 -18.35 0.22 -15.50
N PRO A 210 -19.29 1.16 -15.32
CA PRO A 210 -19.31 2.38 -16.14
C PRO A 210 -18.09 3.24 -15.78
N MET A 211 -17.22 3.48 -16.74
CA MET A 211 -16.00 4.28 -16.59
C MET A 211 -16.26 5.73 -16.96
N LYS A 212 -15.90 6.65 -16.07
CA LYS A 212 -15.86 8.08 -16.36
C LYS A 212 -14.59 8.43 -17.12
N ASP A 213 -14.68 9.44 -17.97
CA ASP A 213 -13.56 9.97 -18.75
C ASP A 213 -13.73 11.47 -18.94
N SER A 214 -12.66 12.25 -18.70
CA SER A 214 -12.69 13.70 -18.88
C SER A 214 -12.24 14.13 -20.25
N GLU A 215 -12.69 15.32 -20.68
CA GLU A 215 -12.22 15.94 -21.93
C GLU A 215 -10.73 16.26 -21.86
N SER A 216 -10.25 16.75 -20.71
CA SER A 216 -8.83 17.05 -20.50
C SER A 216 -7.96 15.79 -20.61
N ALA A 217 -8.39 14.67 -20.02
CA ALA A 217 -7.67 13.39 -20.13
C ALA A 217 -7.65 12.89 -21.60
N ARG A 218 -8.77 13.00 -22.33
CA ARG A 218 -8.84 12.65 -23.74
C ARG A 218 -7.86 13.48 -24.58
N ALA A 219 -7.85 14.79 -24.39
CA ALA A 219 -6.95 15.69 -25.10
C ALA A 219 -5.48 15.40 -24.78
N TYR A 220 -5.17 15.13 -23.51
CA TYR A 220 -3.81 14.80 -23.09
C TYR A 220 -3.31 13.49 -23.73
N ARG A 221 -4.12 12.44 -23.73
CA ARG A 221 -3.79 11.12 -24.30
C ARG A 221 -3.45 11.19 -25.81
N LEU A 222 -4.01 12.13 -26.54
CA LEU A 222 -3.70 12.34 -27.96
C LEU A 222 -2.25 12.80 -28.21
N ARG A 223 -1.53 13.25 -27.19
CA ARG A 223 -0.11 13.62 -27.28
C ARG A 223 0.81 12.39 -27.43
N TYR A 224 0.31 11.20 -27.13
CA TYR A 224 1.06 9.94 -27.17
C TYR A 224 0.82 9.21 -28.50
N PRO A 225 1.87 8.57 -29.08
CA PRO A 225 1.72 7.81 -30.33
C PRO A 225 1.07 6.44 -30.15
N GLU A 226 1.13 5.86 -28.93
CA GLU A 226 0.64 4.52 -28.63
C GLU A 226 -0.89 4.44 -28.71
N ALA A 227 -1.40 3.41 -29.39
CA ALA A 227 -2.84 3.19 -29.52
C ALA A 227 -3.50 2.95 -28.13
N GLU A 228 -2.80 2.20 -27.26
CA GLU A 228 -3.28 1.93 -25.88
C GLU A 228 -3.45 3.20 -25.06
N ALA A 229 -2.52 4.16 -25.18
CA ALA A 229 -2.63 5.43 -24.49
C ALA A 229 -3.87 6.25 -24.90
N ARG A 230 -4.32 6.11 -26.15
CA ARG A 230 -5.38 6.94 -26.76
C ARG A 230 -6.78 6.40 -26.59
N ARG A 231 -6.94 5.13 -26.21
CA ARG A 231 -8.27 4.52 -26.05
C ARG A 231 -9.04 5.11 -24.86
N ALA A 232 -10.32 4.82 -24.79
CA ALA A 232 -11.13 5.13 -23.63
C ALA A 232 -10.70 4.26 -22.40
N PRO A 233 -10.92 4.75 -21.16
CA PRO A 233 -10.65 3.98 -19.96
C PRO A 233 -11.40 2.65 -19.92
N ALA A 234 -10.76 1.63 -19.37
CA ALA A 234 -11.32 0.30 -19.22
C ALA A 234 -10.81 -0.38 -17.94
N VAL A 235 -11.50 -1.45 -17.53
CA VAL A 235 -11.02 -2.34 -16.47
C VAL A 235 -10.06 -3.37 -17.08
N GLY A 236 -8.86 -3.45 -16.50
CA GLY A 236 -7.82 -4.38 -16.94
C GLY A 236 -7.21 -5.16 -15.78
N LYS A 237 -6.15 -5.90 -16.08
CA LYS A 237 -5.35 -6.62 -15.08
C LYS A 237 -3.91 -6.79 -15.56
N GLY A 238 -2.97 -6.95 -14.62
CA GLY A 238 -1.57 -7.22 -14.90
C GLY A 238 -0.69 -7.06 -13.68
N THR A 239 0.62 -6.99 -13.88
CA THR A 239 1.58 -6.80 -12.79
C THR A 239 1.55 -5.36 -12.30
N HIS A 240 1.37 -5.18 -10.99
CA HIS A 240 1.58 -3.92 -10.29
C HIS A 240 3.00 -3.89 -9.73
N MET A 241 3.75 -2.85 -10.11
CA MET A 241 5.12 -2.65 -9.67
C MET A 241 5.16 -1.66 -8.52
N THR A 242 5.62 -2.10 -7.35
CA THR A 242 5.70 -1.30 -6.13
C THR A 242 7.08 -0.70 -5.95
N GLY A 243 7.18 0.61 -5.75
CA GLY A 243 8.46 1.26 -5.41
C GLY A 243 8.27 2.55 -4.62
N ASP A 244 9.11 2.77 -3.59
CA ASP A 244 9.19 4.08 -2.92
C ASP A 244 9.73 5.16 -3.85
N THR A 245 10.57 4.75 -4.80
CA THR A 245 10.97 5.60 -5.89
C THR A 245 9.82 5.73 -6.87
N PHE A 246 9.29 6.93 -6.99
CA PHE A 246 8.35 7.27 -8.07
C PHE A 246 9.12 7.34 -9.39
N PHE A 247 9.48 6.16 -9.90
CA PHE A 247 10.30 6.05 -11.11
C PHE A 247 9.55 6.57 -12.34
N HIS A 248 10.30 7.18 -13.26
CA HIS A 248 9.73 7.84 -14.41
C HIS A 248 10.66 7.81 -15.63
N GLY A 249 10.05 7.82 -16.80
CA GLY A 249 10.75 7.85 -18.08
C GLY A 249 10.89 6.48 -18.75
N PRO A 250 11.12 6.47 -20.07
CA PRO A 250 11.09 5.25 -20.89
C PRO A 250 12.15 4.22 -20.48
N GLY A 251 13.30 4.66 -19.95
CA GLY A 251 14.34 3.76 -19.45
C GLY A 251 13.89 2.99 -18.22
N MET A 252 13.25 3.69 -17.27
CA MET A 252 12.73 3.09 -16.04
C MET A 252 11.52 2.21 -16.31
N SER A 253 10.64 2.60 -17.22
CA SER A 253 9.51 1.78 -17.68
C SER A 253 9.97 0.45 -18.29
N LYS A 254 11.01 0.48 -19.17
CA LYS A 254 11.63 -0.74 -19.69
C LYS A 254 12.27 -1.60 -18.59
N GLN A 255 12.88 -0.98 -17.58
CA GLN A 255 13.44 -1.71 -16.46
C GLN A 255 12.34 -2.39 -15.62
N ALA A 256 11.19 -1.72 -15.38
CA ALA A 256 10.05 -2.31 -14.69
C ALA A 256 9.53 -3.55 -15.44
N GLN A 257 9.37 -3.45 -16.76
CA GLN A 257 8.99 -4.60 -17.60
C GLN A 257 10.04 -5.73 -17.56
N TYR A 258 11.32 -5.39 -17.56
CA TYR A 258 12.41 -6.38 -17.39
C TYR A 258 12.33 -7.10 -16.05
N ILE A 259 12.11 -6.36 -14.95
CA ILE A 259 11.98 -6.93 -13.59
C ILE A 259 10.76 -7.84 -13.50
N ALA A 260 9.60 -7.44 -14.03
CA ALA A 260 8.42 -8.28 -14.07
C ALA A 260 8.71 -9.63 -14.76
N LYS A 261 9.31 -9.60 -15.94
CA LYS A 261 9.71 -10.81 -16.69
C LYS A 261 10.73 -11.65 -15.93
N LEU A 262 11.73 -11.02 -15.31
CA LEU A 262 12.76 -11.71 -14.53
C LEU A 262 12.16 -12.50 -13.37
N TYR A 263 11.04 -12.03 -12.81
CA TYR A 263 10.33 -12.72 -11.72
C TYR A 263 9.23 -13.68 -12.20
N GLY A 264 9.06 -13.85 -13.51
CA GLY A 264 8.02 -14.70 -14.10
C GLY A 264 6.61 -14.15 -13.88
N ALA A 265 6.50 -12.85 -13.63
CA ALA A 265 5.23 -12.15 -13.52
C ALA A 265 4.66 -11.81 -14.91
N ASP A 266 3.38 -11.46 -14.94
CA ASP A 266 2.70 -10.96 -16.14
C ASP A 266 3.31 -9.62 -16.60
N ASP A 267 2.83 -9.08 -17.71
CA ASP A 267 3.26 -7.77 -18.18
C ASP A 267 3.04 -6.69 -17.12
N TYR A 268 4.02 -5.83 -16.96
CA TYR A 268 3.93 -4.63 -16.14
C TYR A 268 2.91 -3.66 -16.73
N VAL A 269 1.91 -3.29 -15.95
CA VAL A 269 0.82 -2.39 -16.38
C VAL A 269 0.59 -1.21 -15.43
N ILE A 270 1.02 -1.32 -14.16
CA ILE A 270 0.81 -0.31 -13.13
C ILE A 270 2.09 -0.10 -12.33
N THR A 271 2.45 1.17 -12.06
CA THR A 271 3.43 1.54 -11.04
C THR A 271 2.75 2.25 -9.89
N GLU A 272 3.02 1.78 -8.68
CA GLU A 272 2.43 2.27 -7.42
C GLU A 272 3.48 2.17 -6.29
N MET A 273 3.13 2.59 -5.07
CA MET A 273 4.16 2.78 -4.04
C MET A 273 4.00 1.89 -2.79
N GLU A 274 2.98 1.01 -2.67
CA GLU A 274 2.68 0.36 -1.37
C GLU A 274 2.29 -1.12 -1.42
N ALA A 275 1.67 -1.60 -2.50
CA ALA A 275 0.93 -2.86 -2.49
C ALA A 275 1.78 -4.08 -2.10
N ALA A 276 3.03 -4.17 -2.55
CA ALA A 276 3.91 -5.27 -2.16
C ALA A 276 4.27 -5.23 -0.66
N ALA A 277 4.46 -4.04 -0.08
CA ALA A 277 4.80 -3.88 1.32
C ALA A 277 3.62 -4.24 2.23
N ILE A 278 2.41 -3.76 1.92
CA ILE A 278 1.18 -4.11 2.63
C ILE A 278 0.93 -5.62 2.52
N THR A 279 1.11 -6.19 1.33
CA THR A 279 0.96 -7.64 1.11
C THR A 279 1.94 -8.46 1.95
N LEU A 280 3.19 -8.01 2.09
CA LEU A 280 4.16 -8.68 2.96
C LEU A 280 3.71 -8.69 4.42
N VAL A 281 3.14 -7.59 4.90
CA VAL A 281 2.61 -7.49 6.27
C VAL A 281 1.44 -8.45 6.46
N ILE A 282 0.45 -8.45 5.56
CA ILE A 282 -0.71 -9.34 5.63
C ILE A 282 -0.29 -10.81 5.53
N LYS A 283 0.62 -11.14 4.62
CA LYS A 283 1.14 -12.50 4.41
C LYS A 283 1.68 -13.15 5.68
N ARG A 284 2.33 -12.37 6.55
CA ARG A 284 2.94 -12.87 7.80
C ARG A 284 1.94 -13.43 8.80
N SER A 285 0.69 -13.00 8.75
CA SER A 285 -0.36 -13.41 9.71
C SER A 285 -1.58 -14.07 9.06
N HIS A 286 -1.89 -13.74 7.79
CA HIS A 286 -3.15 -14.14 7.15
C HIS A 286 -2.97 -14.83 5.77
N GLY A 287 -1.73 -14.94 5.27
CA GLY A 287 -1.48 -15.45 3.92
C GLY A 287 -1.83 -14.44 2.83
N THR A 288 -1.84 -14.88 1.56
CA THR A 288 -2.07 -14.00 0.39
C THR A 288 -3.35 -14.30 -0.37
N ASP A 289 -4.07 -15.35 -0.01
CA ASP A 289 -5.20 -15.88 -0.81
C ASP A 289 -6.39 -14.92 -0.92
N ARG A 290 -6.51 -13.97 0.01
CA ARG A 290 -7.62 -13.03 0.13
C ARG A 290 -7.23 -11.58 -0.14
N ILE A 291 -6.08 -11.37 -0.80
CA ILE A 291 -5.56 -10.04 -1.14
C ILE A 291 -5.95 -9.69 -2.57
N MET A 292 -6.44 -8.46 -2.75
CA MET A 292 -6.71 -7.81 -4.03
C MET A 292 -5.93 -6.50 -4.09
N SER A 293 -5.39 -6.16 -5.26
CA SER A 293 -4.82 -4.85 -5.53
C SER A 293 -5.59 -4.22 -6.68
N LEU A 294 -6.09 -3.00 -6.47
CA LEU A 294 -6.89 -2.25 -7.43
C LEU A 294 -6.32 -0.85 -7.58
N ARG A 295 -5.84 -0.49 -8.77
CA ARG A 295 -5.20 0.80 -9.01
C ARG A 295 -5.77 1.51 -10.23
N GLY A 296 -5.97 2.83 -10.09
CA GLY A 296 -6.41 3.70 -11.17
C GLY A 296 -5.26 4.51 -11.77
N ALA A 297 -5.11 4.50 -13.09
CA ALA A 297 -4.06 5.20 -13.77
C ALA A 297 -4.36 6.70 -13.90
N VAL A 298 -3.66 7.55 -13.15
CA VAL A 298 -3.81 9.02 -13.17
C VAL A 298 -2.73 9.71 -13.99
N ASN A 299 -1.64 9.02 -14.31
CA ASN A 299 -0.55 9.54 -15.14
C ASN A 299 0.09 8.41 -15.97
N PHE A 300 0.81 8.78 -17.01
CA PHE A 300 1.74 7.86 -17.64
C PHE A 300 3.07 7.83 -16.86
N ASP A 301 3.77 6.70 -16.90
CA ASP A 301 5.09 6.53 -16.27
C ASP A 301 6.23 7.18 -17.08
N GLN A 302 5.92 7.85 -18.16
CA GLN A 302 6.86 8.57 -19.05
C GLN A 302 6.15 9.69 -19.80
N GLY A 303 6.93 10.72 -20.19
CA GLY A 303 6.45 11.80 -21.03
C GLY A 303 6.18 11.35 -22.47
N ASN A 304 5.39 12.11 -23.19
CA ASN A 304 5.24 11.93 -24.64
C ASN A 304 6.55 12.31 -25.38
N PRO A 305 6.72 11.96 -26.67
CA PRO A 305 7.98 12.19 -27.40
C PRO A 305 8.42 13.65 -27.52
N ARG A 306 7.58 14.62 -27.16
CA ARG A 306 7.88 16.06 -27.22
C ARG A 306 8.26 16.65 -25.85
N GLU A 307 8.23 15.85 -24.79
CA GLU A 307 8.50 16.26 -23.42
C GLU A 307 9.78 15.59 -22.89
N THR A 308 10.57 16.34 -22.17
CA THR A 308 11.60 15.75 -21.30
C THR A 308 10.94 15.13 -20.08
N THR A 309 11.62 14.22 -19.41
CA THR A 309 11.15 13.63 -18.14
C THR A 309 10.81 14.70 -17.11
N LEU A 310 11.64 15.75 -16.99
CA LEU A 310 11.40 16.84 -16.05
C LEU A 310 10.13 17.65 -16.39
N GLN A 311 9.91 17.96 -17.66
CA GLN A 311 8.68 18.66 -18.08
C GLN A 311 7.41 17.85 -17.81
N HIS A 312 7.50 16.52 -17.93
CA HIS A 312 6.37 15.65 -17.63
C HIS A 312 6.11 15.54 -16.11
N LEU A 313 7.17 15.53 -15.28
CA LEU A 313 7.05 15.44 -13.81
C LEU A 313 6.63 16.78 -13.18
N ASP A 314 7.06 17.89 -13.76
CA ASP A 314 6.73 19.25 -13.31
C ASP A 314 6.12 20.05 -14.48
N PRO A 315 4.88 19.72 -14.86
CA PRO A 315 4.22 20.34 -16.01
C PRO A 315 3.86 21.80 -15.72
N ALA A 316 3.89 22.62 -16.76
CA ALA A 316 3.41 24.00 -16.68
C ALA A 316 1.91 24.04 -16.27
N PRO A 317 1.43 25.13 -15.67
CA PRO A 317 0.01 25.28 -15.34
C PRO A 317 -0.90 25.02 -16.55
N GLY A 318 -1.87 24.12 -16.40
CA GLY A 318 -2.79 23.70 -17.46
C GLY A 318 -2.28 22.56 -18.37
N GLU A 319 -1.05 22.06 -18.16
CA GLU A 319 -0.47 20.96 -18.95
C GLU A 319 -0.54 19.59 -18.23
N THR A 320 -1.22 19.53 -17.09
CA THR A 320 -1.42 18.27 -16.34
C THR A 320 -2.23 17.26 -17.14
N ALA A 321 -2.04 15.98 -16.82
CA ALA A 321 -2.73 14.86 -17.49
C ALA A 321 -4.27 14.94 -17.42
N GLY A 322 -4.82 15.63 -16.41
CA GLY A 322 -6.26 15.61 -16.15
C GLY A 322 -6.74 14.23 -15.72
N GLY A 323 -8.05 14.07 -15.51
CA GLY A 323 -8.66 12.76 -15.25
C GLY A 323 -8.45 12.19 -13.83
N PHE A 324 -7.81 12.91 -12.92
CA PHE A 324 -7.61 12.44 -11.55
C PHE A 324 -8.95 12.19 -10.83
N ALA A 325 -9.87 13.14 -10.88
CA ALA A 325 -11.16 13.04 -10.21
C ALA A 325 -11.99 11.87 -10.75
N GLU A 326 -12.04 11.72 -12.08
CA GLU A 326 -12.74 10.61 -12.73
C GLU A 326 -12.08 9.27 -12.39
N THR A 327 -10.76 9.24 -12.28
CA THR A 327 -10.03 8.00 -12.00
C THR A 327 -10.27 7.52 -10.56
N VAL A 328 -10.22 8.39 -9.55
CA VAL A 328 -10.50 7.97 -8.16
C VAL A 328 -11.93 7.49 -7.98
N GLU A 329 -12.89 8.09 -8.69
CA GLU A 329 -14.27 7.61 -8.74
C GLU A 329 -14.39 6.28 -9.50
N ASN A 330 -13.67 6.09 -10.61
CA ASN A 330 -13.63 4.83 -11.35
C ASN A 330 -13.08 3.69 -10.48
N VAL A 331 -12.05 3.95 -9.67
CA VAL A 331 -11.47 2.97 -8.75
C VAL A 331 -12.53 2.49 -7.75
N GLU A 332 -13.25 3.41 -7.13
CA GLU A 332 -14.33 3.05 -6.20
C GLU A 332 -15.43 2.26 -6.91
N ARG A 333 -15.95 2.73 -8.05
CA ARG A 333 -17.01 2.06 -8.84
C ARG A 333 -16.66 0.65 -9.28
N VAL A 334 -15.40 0.40 -9.61
CA VAL A 334 -14.90 -0.93 -9.98
C VAL A 334 -14.79 -1.81 -8.75
N GLY A 335 -14.21 -1.27 -7.67
CA GLY A 335 -13.94 -2.03 -6.45
C GLY A 335 -15.20 -2.33 -5.64
N GLU A 336 -16.17 -1.40 -5.55
CA GLU A 336 -17.42 -1.58 -4.83
C GLU A 336 -18.18 -2.84 -5.26
N ARG A 337 -18.17 -3.15 -6.56
CA ARG A 337 -18.85 -4.33 -7.10
C ARG A 337 -18.33 -5.61 -6.50
N VAL A 338 -17.03 -5.66 -6.22
CA VAL A 338 -16.39 -6.82 -5.61
C VAL A 338 -16.62 -6.84 -4.10
N VAL A 339 -16.49 -5.69 -3.44
CA VAL A 339 -16.76 -5.53 -1.99
C VAL A 339 -18.20 -5.92 -1.67
N ASP A 340 -19.17 -5.35 -2.37
CA ASP A 340 -20.61 -5.62 -2.15
C ASP A 340 -20.94 -7.08 -2.42
N HIS A 341 -20.37 -7.69 -3.47
CA HIS A 341 -20.56 -9.10 -3.77
C HIS A 341 -20.02 -10.02 -2.66
N ILE A 342 -18.80 -9.78 -2.18
CA ILE A 342 -18.21 -10.55 -1.08
C ILE A 342 -19.07 -10.45 0.17
N VAL A 343 -19.54 -9.25 0.51
CA VAL A 343 -20.38 -9.01 1.71
C VAL A 343 -21.73 -9.69 1.56
N ALA A 344 -22.40 -9.53 0.42
CA ALA A 344 -23.73 -10.12 0.16
C ALA A 344 -23.67 -11.66 0.13
N GLN A 345 -22.58 -12.23 -0.35
CA GLN A 345 -22.38 -13.69 -0.43
C GLN A 345 -21.45 -14.22 0.69
N TRP A 346 -21.36 -13.51 1.81
CA TRP A 346 -20.46 -13.83 2.90
C TRP A 346 -20.49 -15.28 3.37
N PRO A 347 -21.65 -15.98 3.47
CA PRO A 347 -21.66 -17.39 3.86
C PRO A 347 -20.76 -18.29 3.01
N GLN A 348 -20.61 -17.97 1.72
CA GLN A 348 -19.73 -18.71 0.80
C GLN A 348 -18.28 -18.19 0.90
N TRP A 349 -18.08 -16.88 0.93
CA TRP A 349 -16.76 -16.24 0.90
C TRP A 349 -15.97 -16.38 2.20
N GLN A 350 -16.62 -16.50 3.36
CA GLN A 350 -15.91 -16.67 4.63
C GLN A 350 -15.06 -17.94 4.71
N ALA A 351 -15.41 -18.98 3.97
CA ALA A 351 -14.64 -20.22 3.93
C ALA A 351 -13.40 -20.17 3.04
N GLY A 352 -13.38 -19.24 2.09
CA GLY A 352 -12.32 -19.07 1.09
C GLY A 352 -12.88 -18.46 -0.18
N VAL A 353 -12.03 -18.29 -1.19
CA VAL A 353 -12.48 -17.84 -2.51
C VAL A 353 -13.30 -18.97 -3.16
N PRO A 354 -14.58 -18.73 -3.50
CA PRO A 354 -15.40 -19.77 -4.13
C PRO A 354 -14.84 -20.22 -5.47
N ALA A 355 -15.01 -21.48 -5.80
CA ALA A 355 -14.76 -21.97 -7.17
C ALA A 355 -15.68 -21.23 -8.16
N ARG A 356 -15.18 -21.01 -9.37
CA ARG A 356 -15.90 -20.34 -10.45
C ARG A 356 -16.65 -21.35 -11.29
#